data_abadd44f25c91219df16d5ccb5c8d8f7
#
_entry.id   abadd44f25c91219df16d5ccb5c8d8f7
#
_cell.length_a   1.000
_cell.length_b   1.000
_cell.length_c   1.000
_cell.angle_alpha   90.00
_cell.angle_beta   90.00
_cell.angle_gamma   90.00
#
_symmetry.space_group_name_H-M   'P 1'
#
loop_
_entity.id
_entity.type
_entity.pdbx_description
1 polymer ?
#
loop_
_entity_poly.entity_id
_entity_poly.type
_entity_poly.pdbx_seq_one_letter_code
_entity_poly.pdbx_strand_id
1 'polypeptide(L)'
;MYVKTKDDITAYNGADKNWMTLLIGATENNNGFNGYDYIINRSPKTDGTTSIEKSTGGYNWANAGSADYRVYGNVIVYKIPLATLGLTADNCHIVFKVTDNVTKPDDIMNYYISGDCAPIGRLSYSYGY
;
A
#
# COMPACT_ATOMS: atom_id res chain seq x y z
N MET A 1 1.57 -10.41 0.44
CA MET A 1 0.73 -9.80 -0.64
C MET A 1 1.43 -10.02 -1.97
N TYR A 2 0.71 -10.51 -2.96
CA TYR A 2 1.19 -10.76 -4.33
C TYR A 2 0.33 -9.96 -5.30
N VAL A 3 0.96 -9.13 -6.12
CA VAL A 3 0.28 -8.28 -7.09
C VAL A 3 0.84 -8.56 -8.48
N LYS A 4 -0.05 -8.91 -9.41
CA LYS A 4 0.30 -9.10 -10.81
C LYS A 4 -0.34 -8.01 -11.67
N THR A 5 0.49 -7.35 -12.46
CA THR A 5 0.08 -6.31 -13.41
C THR A 5 -0.04 -6.88 -14.83
N LYS A 6 -0.67 -6.13 -15.72
CA LYS A 6 -0.78 -6.51 -17.13
C LYS A 6 0.59 -6.51 -17.83
N ASP A 7 1.33 -5.41 -17.64
CA ASP A 7 2.63 -5.20 -18.25
C ASP A 7 3.73 -5.29 -17.19
N ASP A 8 4.99 -5.40 -17.61
CA ASP A 8 6.12 -5.41 -16.68
C ASP A 8 6.15 -4.14 -15.83
N ILE A 9 6.46 -4.33 -14.55
CA ILE A 9 6.55 -3.24 -13.59
C ILE A 9 7.80 -2.43 -13.89
N THR A 10 7.63 -1.12 -14.11
CA THR A 10 8.74 -0.19 -14.30
C THR A 10 9.63 -0.16 -13.06
N ALA A 11 10.94 -0.19 -13.25
CA ALA A 11 11.88 -0.13 -12.12
C ALA A 11 11.69 1.15 -11.29
N TYR A 12 11.87 1.02 -9.98
CA TYR A 12 11.82 2.18 -9.08
C TYR A 12 12.89 3.22 -9.44
N ASN A 13 12.49 4.48 -9.55
CA ASN A 13 13.38 5.57 -9.97
C ASN A 13 14.26 6.15 -8.85
N GLY A 14 14.13 5.65 -7.62
CA GLY A 14 14.90 6.11 -6.46
C GLY A 14 14.32 7.31 -5.71
N ALA A 15 13.23 7.91 -6.18
CA ALA A 15 12.67 9.14 -5.61
C ALA A 15 11.16 9.14 -5.43
N ASP A 16 10.41 8.46 -6.28
CA ASP A 16 8.96 8.52 -6.32
C ASP A 16 8.32 7.75 -5.15
N LYS A 17 7.51 8.44 -4.35
CA LYS A 17 6.73 7.83 -3.25
C LYS A 17 5.40 7.23 -3.69
N ASN A 18 5.06 7.33 -4.96
CA ASN A 18 3.80 6.85 -5.52
C ASN A 18 3.97 5.62 -6.41
N TRP A 19 5.14 4.98 -6.37
CA TRP A 19 5.44 3.78 -7.13
C TRP A 19 4.97 2.53 -6.40
N MET A 20 4.05 1.79 -7.02
CA MET A 20 3.55 0.49 -6.52
C MET A 20 3.24 0.50 -5.02
N THR A 21 2.49 1.48 -4.55
CA THR A 21 2.13 1.59 -3.13
C THR A 21 0.93 0.71 -2.79
N LEU A 22 0.91 0.24 -1.54
CA LEU A 22 -0.15 -0.59 -1.00
C LEU A 22 -0.76 0.13 0.19
N LEU A 23 -2.04 0.48 0.09
CA LEU A 23 -2.84 1.02 1.18
C LEU A 23 -3.54 -0.12 1.91
N ILE A 24 -3.47 -0.15 3.24
CA ILE A 24 -4.10 -1.17 4.09
C ILE A 24 -4.90 -0.49 5.20
N GLY A 25 -6.15 -0.91 5.36
CA GLY A 25 -6.98 -0.67 6.54
C GLY A 25 -7.01 -1.93 7.40
N ALA A 26 -6.30 -1.91 8.52
CA ALA A 26 -6.20 -3.03 9.45
C ALA A 26 -7.11 -2.87 10.66
N THR A 27 -7.59 -1.66 10.92
CA THR A 27 -8.49 -1.34 12.04
C THR A 27 -9.78 -0.73 11.51
N GLU A 28 -10.92 -1.22 11.98
CA GLU A 28 -12.22 -0.63 11.65
C GLU A 28 -12.34 0.78 12.24
N ASN A 29 -13.03 1.67 11.53
CA ASN A 29 -13.30 3.05 11.95
C ASN A 29 -12.04 3.84 12.33
N ASN A 30 -10.92 3.58 11.67
CA ASN A 30 -9.69 4.32 11.89
C ASN A 30 -9.79 5.76 11.35
N ASN A 31 -8.97 6.67 11.88
CA ASN A 31 -8.86 8.06 11.43
C ASN A 31 -7.86 8.24 10.28
N GLY A 32 -7.58 7.17 9.56
CA GLY A 32 -6.66 7.16 8.45
C GLY A 32 -7.21 7.78 7.17
N PHE A 33 -6.47 7.59 6.09
CA PHE A 33 -6.85 8.07 4.77
C PHE A 33 -7.94 7.16 4.17
N ASN A 34 -9.18 7.62 4.17
CA ASN A 34 -10.34 6.90 3.59
C ASN A 34 -10.48 5.43 4.07
N GLY A 35 -10.20 5.19 5.34
CA GLY A 35 -10.27 3.85 5.93
C GLY A 35 -8.96 3.05 5.86
N TYR A 36 -7.90 3.62 5.29
CA TYR A 36 -6.56 3.03 5.29
C TYR A 36 -5.72 3.65 6.39
N ASP A 37 -5.27 2.85 7.34
CA ASP A 37 -4.41 3.29 8.44
C ASP A 37 -2.92 2.97 8.24
N TYR A 38 -2.57 2.22 7.19
CA TYR A 38 -1.19 1.96 6.79
C TYR A 38 -0.97 2.18 5.30
N ILE A 39 0.24 2.60 4.96
CA ILE A 39 0.76 2.64 3.60
C ILE A 39 2.11 1.94 3.54
N ILE A 40 2.30 1.11 2.52
CA ILE A 40 3.49 0.30 2.32
C ILE A 40 4.17 0.75 1.03
N ASN A 41 5.50 0.73 1.01
CA ASN A 41 6.32 0.93 -0.18
C ASN A 41 6.44 2.38 -0.66
N ARG A 42 6.40 3.35 0.27
CA ARG A 42 6.75 4.74 -0.09
C ARG A 42 8.25 5.00 -0.16
N SER A 43 9.07 4.14 0.43
CA SER A 43 10.52 4.28 0.48
C SER A 43 11.21 2.92 0.29
N PRO A 44 11.13 2.33 -0.91
CA PRO A 44 11.81 1.08 -1.21
C PRO A 44 13.33 1.29 -1.23
N LYS A 45 14.07 0.29 -0.73
CA LYS A 45 15.54 0.29 -0.70
C LYS A 45 16.09 -0.78 -1.64
N THR A 46 17.35 -0.62 -2.02
CA THR A 46 18.06 -1.56 -2.91
C THR A 46 18.35 -2.90 -2.27
N ASP A 47 18.31 -3.00 -0.94
CA ASP A 47 18.49 -4.26 -0.19
C ASP A 47 17.22 -5.15 -0.16
N GLY A 48 16.13 -4.70 -0.79
CA GLY A 48 14.86 -5.44 -0.82
C GLY A 48 13.92 -5.15 0.35
N THR A 49 14.27 -4.18 1.21
CA THR A 49 13.36 -3.69 2.25
C THR A 49 12.60 -2.44 1.81
N THR A 50 11.47 -2.17 2.44
CA THR A 50 10.65 -1.00 2.17
C THR A 50 9.94 -0.52 3.42
N SER A 51 9.37 0.69 3.36
CA SER A 51 8.68 1.31 4.49
C SER A 51 7.30 0.71 4.76
N ILE A 52 6.96 0.61 6.05
CA ILE A 52 5.59 0.56 6.54
C ILE A 52 5.37 1.84 7.33
N GLU A 53 4.38 2.62 6.95
CA GLU A 53 4.02 3.86 7.63
C GLU A 53 2.58 3.78 8.11
N LYS A 54 2.30 4.35 9.28
CA LYS A 54 0.96 4.42 9.88
C LYS A 54 0.44 5.85 9.79
N SER A 55 -0.84 5.99 9.48
CA SER A 55 -1.49 7.30 9.49
C SER A 55 -1.52 7.89 10.90
N THR A 56 -1.14 9.16 11.00
CA THR A 56 -1.31 10.00 12.20
C THR A 56 -2.56 10.88 12.11
N GLY A 57 -3.33 10.74 11.05
CA GLY A 57 -4.55 11.45 10.73
C GLY A 57 -4.61 11.74 9.22
N GLY A 58 -5.65 11.26 8.52
CA GLY A 58 -5.76 11.40 7.07
C GLY A 58 -4.53 10.89 6.34
N TYR A 59 -4.02 11.64 5.37
CA TYR A 59 -2.85 11.31 4.57
C TYR A 59 -1.53 11.80 5.20
N ASN A 60 -1.42 11.78 6.52
CA ASN A 60 -0.19 12.06 7.25
C ASN A 60 0.39 10.75 7.77
N TRP A 61 1.63 10.45 7.42
CA TRP A 61 2.24 9.15 7.64
C TRP A 61 3.49 9.24 8.53
N ALA A 62 3.60 8.32 9.48
CA ALA A 62 4.77 8.16 10.33
C ALA A 62 5.31 6.74 10.23
N ASN A 63 6.62 6.57 10.37
CA ASN A 63 7.26 5.26 10.32
C ASN A 63 6.65 4.30 11.34
N ALA A 64 6.27 3.11 10.91
CA ALA A 64 5.74 2.04 11.76
C ALA A 64 6.59 0.77 11.71
N GLY A 65 7.48 0.64 10.74
CA GLY A 65 8.32 -0.54 10.56
C GLY A 65 8.80 -0.71 9.12
N SER A 66 9.19 -1.92 8.78
CA SER A 66 9.64 -2.26 7.44
C SER A 66 9.04 -3.58 6.96
N ALA A 67 8.90 -3.69 5.66
CA ALA A 67 8.51 -4.90 4.93
C ALA A 67 9.61 -5.29 3.96
N ASP A 68 9.55 -6.51 3.45
CA ASP A 68 10.36 -6.91 2.30
C ASP A 68 9.52 -6.80 1.03
N TYR A 69 10.17 -6.50 -0.09
CA TYR A 69 9.53 -6.49 -1.40
C TYR A 69 10.45 -7.09 -2.46
N ARG A 70 9.85 -7.66 -3.50
CA ARG A 70 10.56 -8.11 -4.71
C ARG A 70 9.71 -7.89 -5.95
N VAL A 71 10.35 -7.56 -7.05
CA VAL A 71 9.74 -7.42 -8.38
C VAL A 71 10.29 -8.50 -9.31
N TYR A 72 9.38 -9.17 -10.00
CA TYR A 72 9.68 -10.19 -11.02
C TYR A 72 8.84 -9.88 -12.27
N GLY A 73 9.42 -9.18 -13.25
CA GLY A 73 8.69 -8.80 -14.45
C GLY A 73 7.43 -8.01 -14.13
N ASN A 74 6.26 -8.62 -14.32
CA ASN A 74 4.96 -8.01 -14.03
C ASN A 74 4.38 -8.37 -12.64
N VAL A 75 5.22 -8.83 -11.72
CA VAL A 75 4.79 -9.22 -10.36
C VAL A 75 5.59 -8.45 -9.32
N ILE A 76 4.90 -7.92 -8.31
CA ILE A 76 5.50 -7.44 -7.07
C ILE A 76 4.96 -8.24 -5.88
N VAL A 77 5.85 -8.66 -5.00
CA VAL A 77 5.51 -9.39 -3.76
C VAL A 77 5.96 -8.56 -2.57
N TYR A 78 5.05 -8.37 -1.62
CA TYR A 78 5.34 -7.75 -0.32
C TYR A 78 5.23 -8.80 0.79
N LYS A 79 6.24 -8.88 1.63
CA LYS A 79 6.21 -9.63 2.88
C LYS A 79 6.09 -8.65 4.04
N ILE A 80 4.89 -8.61 4.63
CA ILE A 80 4.52 -7.62 5.65
C ILE A 80 4.32 -8.34 6.97
N PRO A 81 5.06 -7.99 8.05
CA PRO A 81 4.83 -8.56 9.36
C PRO A 81 3.46 -8.20 9.90
N LEU A 82 2.61 -9.18 10.19
CA LEU A 82 1.25 -8.94 10.70
C LEU A 82 1.27 -8.14 12.01
N ALA A 83 2.23 -8.43 12.89
CA ALA A 83 2.36 -7.72 14.17
C ALA A 83 2.56 -6.21 14.00
N THR A 84 3.23 -5.76 12.94
CA THR A 84 3.41 -4.33 12.63
C THR A 84 2.08 -3.65 12.31
N LEU A 85 1.13 -4.39 11.76
CA LEU A 85 -0.23 -3.92 11.48
C LEU A 85 -1.19 -4.13 12.66
N GLY A 86 -0.69 -4.62 13.80
CA GLY A 86 -1.54 -4.97 14.95
C GLY A 86 -2.40 -6.21 14.73
N LEU A 87 -2.02 -7.10 13.80
CA LEU A 87 -2.78 -8.27 13.39
C LEU A 87 -2.09 -9.57 13.84
N THR A 88 -2.86 -10.64 13.90
CA THR A 88 -2.40 -12.01 14.07
C THR A 88 -2.93 -12.89 12.94
N ALA A 89 -2.42 -14.11 12.79
CA ALA A 89 -2.92 -15.04 11.79
C ALA A 89 -4.42 -15.36 11.96
N ASP A 90 -4.88 -15.44 13.22
CA ASP A 90 -6.27 -15.75 13.55
C ASP A 90 -7.20 -14.54 13.47
N ASN A 91 -6.64 -13.34 13.38
CA ASN A 91 -7.37 -12.07 13.30
C ASN A 91 -6.77 -11.18 12.21
N CYS A 92 -6.71 -11.70 10.99
CA CYS A 92 -6.21 -10.97 9.83
C CYS A 92 -7.38 -10.53 8.95
N HIS A 93 -8.02 -9.43 9.36
CA HIS A 93 -9.08 -8.77 8.60
C HIS A 93 -8.54 -7.45 8.07
N ILE A 94 -8.47 -7.28 6.76
CA ILE A 94 -7.98 -6.04 6.14
C ILE A 94 -8.85 -5.62 4.97
N VAL A 95 -8.89 -4.33 4.74
CA VAL A 95 -9.24 -3.76 3.42
C VAL A 95 -7.96 -3.23 2.80
N PHE A 96 -7.85 -3.29 1.46
CA PHE A 96 -6.63 -2.86 0.81
C PHE A 96 -6.84 -2.35 -0.61
N LYS A 97 -5.86 -1.59 -1.09
CA LYS A 97 -5.79 -1.02 -2.42
C LYS A 97 -4.33 -0.96 -2.87
N VAL A 98 -4.09 -1.34 -4.11
CA VAL A 98 -2.79 -1.14 -4.77
C VAL A 98 -2.88 0.07 -5.69
N THR A 99 -1.88 0.92 -5.67
CA THR A 99 -1.83 2.10 -6.53
C THR A 99 -0.44 2.29 -7.14
N ASP A 100 -0.40 2.80 -8.35
CA ASP A 100 0.84 3.15 -9.04
C ASP A 100 0.68 4.47 -9.78
N ASN A 101 1.62 5.39 -9.59
CA ASN A 101 1.70 6.68 -10.28
C ASN A 101 0.48 7.61 -10.12
N VAL A 102 -0.25 7.53 -9.00
CA VAL A 102 -1.30 8.50 -8.68
C VAL A 102 -0.66 9.88 -8.45
N THR A 103 -1.08 10.91 -9.18
CA THR A 103 -0.42 12.23 -9.15
C THR A 103 -0.76 13.06 -7.92
N LYS A 104 -1.92 12.83 -7.31
CA LYS A 104 -2.38 13.47 -6.05
C LYS A 104 -2.85 12.38 -5.09
N PRO A 105 -1.92 11.64 -4.46
CA PRO A 105 -2.28 10.47 -3.66
C PRO A 105 -2.96 10.81 -2.32
N ASP A 106 -2.97 12.08 -1.92
CA ASP A 106 -3.70 12.60 -0.76
C ASP A 106 -5.18 12.94 -1.05
N ASP A 107 -5.60 12.83 -2.30
CA ASP A 107 -6.99 13.06 -2.74
C ASP A 107 -7.55 11.77 -3.35
N ILE A 108 -8.49 11.13 -2.64
CA ILE A 108 -9.10 9.87 -3.09
C ILE A 108 -9.83 10.02 -4.43
N MET A 109 -10.31 11.22 -4.78
CA MET A 109 -10.94 11.46 -6.07
C MET A 109 -9.95 11.36 -7.23
N ASN A 110 -8.66 11.61 -6.98
CA ASN A 110 -7.61 11.46 -7.97
C ASN A 110 -7.37 9.99 -8.36
N TYR A 111 -7.77 9.05 -7.51
CA TYR A 111 -7.71 7.60 -7.77
C TYR A 111 -8.70 7.11 -8.83
N TYR A 112 -9.58 8.00 -9.33
CA TYR A 112 -10.42 7.80 -10.51
C TYR A 112 -9.79 8.38 -11.79
N ILE A 113 -8.81 9.28 -11.66
CA ILE A 113 -8.36 10.19 -12.73
C ILE A 113 -6.95 9.86 -13.21
N SER A 114 -6.02 9.55 -12.31
CA SER A 114 -4.60 9.36 -12.62
C SER A 114 -4.07 8.05 -12.09
N GLY A 115 -2.94 7.61 -12.66
CA GLY A 115 -2.28 6.37 -12.27
C GLY A 115 -3.12 5.13 -12.49
N ASP A 116 -2.65 4.03 -11.94
CA ASP A 116 -3.33 2.74 -11.93
C ASP A 116 -3.74 2.39 -10.50
N CYS A 117 -5.02 2.10 -10.29
CA CYS A 117 -5.57 1.75 -8.99
C CYS A 117 -6.37 0.45 -9.05
N ALA A 118 -6.11 -0.44 -8.13
CA ALA A 118 -6.86 -1.68 -7.99
C ALA A 118 -7.33 -1.85 -6.53
N PRO A 119 -8.64 -1.74 -6.28
CA PRO A 119 -9.70 -1.33 -7.19
C PRO A 119 -9.71 0.19 -7.42
N ILE A 120 -10.49 0.65 -8.39
CA ILE A 120 -10.56 2.06 -8.78
C ILE A 120 -11.18 2.93 -7.67
N GLY A 121 -10.71 4.16 -7.57
CA GLY A 121 -11.29 5.22 -6.75
C GLY A 121 -11.41 4.86 -5.28
N ARG A 122 -12.60 5.01 -4.72
CA ARG A 122 -12.89 4.75 -3.29
C ARG A 122 -13.07 3.27 -2.94
N LEU A 123 -13.19 2.40 -3.92
CA LEU A 123 -13.38 0.96 -3.67
C LEU A 123 -12.16 0.33 -3.03
N SER A 124 -12.39 -0.70 -2.23
CA SER A 124 -11.35 -1.52 -1.61
C SER A 124 -11.60 -2.99 -1.86
N TYR A 125 -10.53 -3.77 -1.94
CA TYR A 125 -10.62 -5.22 -1.73
C TYR A 125 -10.66 -5.50 -0.23
N SER A 126 -11.21 -6.64 0.15
CA SER A 126 -11.20 -7.13 1.53
C SER A 126 -10.61 -8.53 1.60
N TYR A 127 -9.97 -8.83 2.73
CA TYR A 127 -9.46 -10.14 3.07
C TYR A 127 -9.81 -10.47 4.52
N GLY A 128 -10.22 -11.71 4.78
CA GLY A 128 -10.54 -12.20 6.12
C GLY A 128 -11.93 -11.85 6.63
N TYR A 129 -12.72 -11.17 5.84
CA TYR A 129 -14.11 -10.83 6.17
C TYR A 129 -15.10 -11.83 5.61
#